data_a30b4b48e2d0bf3aadd039ce3c73cfd4
#
_entry.id   a30b4b48e2d0bf3aadd039ce3c73cfd4
#
_cell.length_a   1.000
_cell.length_b   1.000
_cell.length_c   1.000
_cell.angle_alpha   90.00
_cell.angle_beta   90.00
_cell.angle_gamma   90.00
#
_symmetry.space_group_name_H-M   'P 1'
#
loop_
_entity.id
_entity.type
_entity.pdbx_description
1 polymer ?
#
loop_
_entity_poly.entity_id
_entity_poly.type
_entity_poly.pdbx_seq_one_letter_code
_entity_poly.pdbx_strand_id
1 'polypeptide(L)'
;MSGHSRFDRTAQRYADEARTRDYSELVSWCMPEASDRALDVAAGPGFLSAALLPYVERAVAFDESEALLAYAPGGVERVTGDADALPFEDGSFDIVTCVHSLHHVPHPETALAEMARVLAPGGRLVVQDYLADPDPEQAREWDEIERLRDPGHGRLLRRGEVAGLVGPHGLAVDDETEWTSDWDAGRWISMAEPDEATAARLAELIGSERFQLIDWRGRFKR
;
A
#
# COMPACT_ATOMS: atom_id res chain seq x y z
N MET A 1 -22.26 1.69 13.42
CA MET A 1 -22.48 0.52 12.53
C MET A 1 -21.14 0.29 11.86
N SER A 2 -20.41 -0.76 12.24
CA SER A 2 -19.14 -1.14 11.61
C SER A 2 -19.44 -1.53 10.16
N GLY A 3 -19.19 -0.62 9.22
CA GLY A 3 -19.18 -0.97 7.81
C GLY A 3 -18.12 -2.03 7.61
N HIS A 4 -18.50 -3.18 7.07
CA HIS A 4 -17.53 -4.16 6.59
C HIS A 4 -16.68 -3.44 5.55
N SER A 5 -15.36 -3.52 5.69
CA SER A 5 -14.45 -3.01 4.67
C SER A 5 -14.82 -3.65 3.32
N ARG A 6 -14.76 -2.88 2.24
CA ARG A 6 -14.99 -3.40 0.89
C ARG A 6 -14.07 -4.58 0.56
N PHE A 7 -12.89 -4.64 1.17
CA PHE A 7 -11.94 -5.74 1.04
C PHE A 7 -12.38 -7.03 1.72
N ASP A 8 -13.36 -7.01 2.63
CA ASP A 8 -13.83 -8.22 3.31
C ASP A 8 -14.39 -9.26 2.34
N ARG A 9 -15.04 -8.82 1.26
CA ARG A 9 -15.61 -9.73 0.24
C ARG A 9 -14.55 -10.38 -0.64
N THR A 10 -13.44 -9.69 -0.88
CA THR A 10 -12.35 -10.13 -1.77
C THR A 10 -11.12 -10.61 -0.99
N ALA A 11 -11.22 -10.67 0.35
CA ALA A 11 -10.10 -10.95 1.25
C ALA A 11 -9.34 -12.24 0.90
N GLN A 12 -10.07 -13.34 0.64
CA GLN A 12 -9.47 -14.62 0.26
C GLN A 12 -8.61 -14.48 -0.99
N ARG A 13 -9.13 -13.82 -2.01
CA ARG A 13 -8.45 -13.64 -3.29
C ARG A 13 -7.20 -12.78 -3.16
N TYR A 14 -7.31 -11.65 -2.44
CA TYR A 14 -6.14 -10.79 -2.15
C TYR A 14 -5.08 -11.56 -1.37
N ALA A 15 -5.48 -12.39 -0.40
CA ALA A 15 -4.55 -13.22 0.36
C ALA A 15 -3.86 -14.27 -0.52
N ASP A 16 -4.58 -14.95 -1.41
CA ASP A 16 -4.03 -15.95 -2.32
C ASP A 16 -3.04 -15.33 -3.30
N GLU A 17 -3.33 -14.13 -3.82
CA GLU A 17 -2.42 -13.40 -4.69
C GLU A 17 -1.18 -12.88 -3.94
N ALA A 18 -1.37 -12.23 -2.80
CA ALA A 18 -0.28 -11.70 -1.99
C ALA A 18 0.68 -12.79 -1.50
N ARG A 19 0.16 -14.00 -1.22
CA ARG A 19 0.97 -15.16 -0.81
C ARG A 19 2.00 -15.58 -1.85
N THR A 20 1.77 -15.31 -3.13
CA THR A 20 2.65 -15.70 -4.24
C THR A 20 3.72 -14.66 -4.57
N ARG A 21 3.66 -13.48 -3.96
CA ARG A 21 4.62 -12.38 -4.20
C ARG A 21 5.96 -12.67 -3.51
N ASP A 22 7.03 -12.28 -4.18
CA ASP A 22 8.36 -12.21 -3.56
C ASP A 22 8.54 -10.86 -2.88
N TYR A 23 8.72 -10.87 -1.56
CA TYR A 23 8.93 -9.67 -0.75
C TYR A 23 10.41 -9.40 -0.44
N SER A 24 11.35 -10.22 -0.94
CA SER A 24 12.78 -10.12 -0.61
C SER A 24 13.38 -8.75 -0.93
N GLU A 25 13.00 -8.17 -2.06
CA GLU A 25 13.46 -6.84 -2.45
C GLU A 25 12.91 -5.75 -1.51
N LEU A 26 11.61 -5.79 -1.17
CA LEU A 26 11.00 -4.87 -0.21
C LEU A 26 11.65 -4.97 1.17
N VAL A 27 11.90 -6.19 1.66
CA VAL A 27 12.63 -6.43 2.91
C VAL A 27 14.02 -5.79 2.84
N SER A 28 14.75 -5.97 1.72
CA SER A 28 16.06 -5.35 1.52
C SER A 28 15.98 -3.82 1.56
N TRP A 29 14.95 -3.23 0.96
CA TRP A 29 14.71 -1.78 1.01
C TRP A 29 14.44 -1.26 2.42
N CYS A 30 13.83 -2.06 3.27
CA CYS A 30 13.61 -1.70 4.68
C CYS A 30 14.90 -1.69 5.49
N MET A 31 16.01 -2.30 5.03
CA MET A 31 17.29 -2.39 5.73
C MET A 31 17.11 -2.82 7.20
N PRO A 32 16.42 -3.95 7.49
CA PRO A 32 16.02 -4.30 8.84
C PRO A 32 17.22 -4.69 9.71
N GLU A 33 17.13 -4.34 10.99
CA GLU A 33 18.05 -4.74 12.05
C GLU A 33 17.31 -5.59 13.10
N ALA A 34 18.00 -6.49 13.77
CA ALA A 34 17.38 -7.46 14.68
C ALA A 34 16.64 -6.82 15.88
N SER A 35 16.98 -5.58 16.22
CA SER A 35 16.30 -4.79 17.28
C SER A 35 15.15 -3.93 16.77
N ASP A 36 14.90 -3.88 15.47
CA ASP A 36 13.87 -3.03 14.89
C ASP A 36 12.46 -3.53 15.22
N ARG A 37 11.56 -2.59 15.39
CA ARG A 37 10.11 -2.80 15.48
C ARG A 37 9.50 -2.32 14.17
N ALA A 38 8.86 -3.22 13.43
CA ALA A 38 8.28 -2.93 12.12
C ALA A 38 6.75 -2.77 12.21
N LEU A 39 6.21 -1.76 11.54
CA LEU A 39 4.79 -1.55 11.31
C LEU A 39 4.53 -1.52 9.80
N ASP A 40 3.61 -2.35 9.36
CA ASP A 40 3.12 -2.37 7.98
C ASP A 40 1.70 -1.80 7.97
N VAL A 41 1.53 -0.60 7.40
CA VAL A 41 0.27 0.14 7.39
C VAL A 41 -0.50 -0.17 6.10
N ALA A 42 -1.79 -0.46 6.25
CA ALA A 42 -2.63 -1.05 5.20
C ALA A 42 -2.02 -2.34 4.66
N ALA A 43 -1.62 -3.21 5.60
CA ALA A 43 -0.86 -4.42 5.37
C ALA A 43 -1.62 -5.52 4.61
N GLY A 44 -2.96 -5.36 4.48
CA GLY A 44 -3.81 -6.39 3.92
C GLY A 44 -3.64 -7.73 4.66
N PRO A 45 -3.28 -8.80 3.95
CA PRO A 45 -3.09 -10.12 4.58
C PRO A 45 -1.73 -10.29 5.30
N GLY A 46 -0.96 -9.23 5.53
CA GLY A 46 0.22 -9.21 6.40
C GLY A 46 1.43 -10.04 5.91
N PHE A 47 1.56 -10.32 4.62
CA PHE A 47 2.67 -11.14 4.12
C PHE A 47 4.00 -10.37 4.07
N LEU A 48 4.00 -9.04 3.86
CA LEU A 48 5.22 -8.23 4.01
C LEU A 48 5.66 -8.19 5.48
N SER A 49 4.73 -8.00 6.41
CA SER A 49 5.01 -8.07 7.84
C SER A 49 5.64 -9.41 8.23
N ALA A 50 5.12 -10.52 7.67
CA ALA A 50 5.68 -11.86 7.89
C ALA A 50 7.07 -12.04 7.26
N ALA A 51 7.33 -11.42 6.11
CA ALA A 51 8.63 -11.45 5.45
C ALA A 51 9.69 -10.64 6.22
N LEU A 52 9.28 -9.58 6.93
CA LEU A 52 10.15 -8.78 7.80
C LEU A 52 10.46 -9.50 9.12
N LEU A 53 9.52 -10.29 9.66
CA LEU A 53 9.60 -10.90 10.99
C LEU A 53 10.91 -11.68 11.29
N PRO A 54 11.55 -12.39 10.34
CA PRO A 54 12.82 -13.06 10.59
C PRO A 54 14.01 -12.12 10.87
N TYR A 55 13.88 -10.84 10.57
CA TYR A 55 14.96 -9.85 10.59
C TYR A 55 14.77 -8.75 11.63
N VAL A 56 13.63 -8.72 12.34
CA VAL A 56 13.24 -7.66 13.29
C VAL A 56 12.83 -8.24 14.62
N GLU A 57 12.76 -7.42 15.68
CA GLU A 57 12.30 -7.84 17.02
C GLU A 57 10.80 -8.20 16.99
N ARG A 58 10.01 -7.39 16.29
CA ARG A 58 8.56 -7.60 16.12
C ARG A 58 8.07 -6.99 14.81
N ALA A 59 7.00 -7.57 14.26
CA ALA A 59 6.32 -7.05 13.09
C ALA A 59 4.81 -6.97 13.36
N VAL A 60 4.22 -5.79 13.08
CA VAL A 60 2.80 -5.48 13.22
C VAL A 60 2.20 -5.28 11.83
N ALA A 61 1.16 -6.03 11.52
CA ALA A 61 0.29 -5.79 10.37
C ALA A 61 -0.91 -4.97 10.84
N PHE A 62 -1.06 -3.77 10.29
CA PHE A 62 -2.15 -2.85 10.58
C PHE A 62 -3.01 -2.63 9.33
N ASP A 63 -4.31 -2.87 9.44
CA ASP A 63 -5.25 -2.72 8.32
C ASP A 63 -6.66 -2.39 8.83
N GLU A 64 -7.50 -1.75 8.01
CA GLU A 64 -8.91 -1.52 8.33
C GLU A 64 -9.75 -2.80 8.26
N SER A 65 -9.33 -3.79 7.45
CA SER A 65 -10.02 -5.05 7.22
C SER A 65 -9.53 -6.15 8.17
N GLU A 66 -10.33 -6.47 9.19
CA GLU A 66 -10.10 -7.63 10.05
C GLU A 66 -10.09 -8.94 9.24
N ALA A 67 -10.89 -9.00 8.18
CA ALA A 67 -10.97 -10.17 7.31
C ALA A 67 -9.66 -10.41 6.54
N LEU A 68 -8.98 -9.37 6.08
CA LEU A 68 -7.65 -9.48 5.47
C LEU A 68 -6.60 -9.89 6.51
N LEU A 69 -6.57 -9.22 7.67
CA LEU A 69 -5.63 -9.52 8.74
C LEU A 69 -5.75 -10.96 9.26
N ALA A 70 -6.93 -11.59 9.13
CA ALA A 70 -7.11 -12.99 9.51
C ALA A 70 -6.19 -13.97 8.75
N TYR A 71 -5.70 -13.58 7.55
CA TYR A 71 -4.76 -14.36 6.75
C TYR A 71 -3.29 -14.16 7.13
N ALA A 72 -2.98 -13.19 8.00
CA ALA A 72 -1.60 -12.92 8.37
C ALA A 72 -0.94 -14.15 9.02
N PRO A 73 0.28 -14.52 8.57
CA PRO A 73 1.01 -15.66 9.10
C PRO A 73 1.25 -15.59 10.60
N GLY A 74 1.44 -16.75 11.24
CA GLY A 74 1.72 -16.82 12.67
C GLY A 74 2.99 -16.06 13.05
N GLY A 75 2.95 -15.39 14.22
CA GLY A 75 4.04 -14.55 14.73
C GLY A 75 3.89 -13.06 14.38
N VAL A 76 3.09 -12.71 13.37
CA VAL A 76 2.77 -11.31 13.05
C VAL A 76 1.68 -10.82 14.02
N GLU A 77 1.92 -9.68 14.65
CA GLU A 77 0.91 -9.00 15.47
C GLU A 77 -0.10 -8.31 14.53
N ARG A 78 -1.40 -8.39 14.86
CA ARG A 78 -2.49 -7.87 14.04
C ARG A 78 -3.21 -6.77 14.79
N VAL A 79 -3.35 -5.61 14.15
CA VAL A 79 -4.07 -4.47 14.72
C VAL A 79 -5.03 -3.91 13.67
N THR A 80 -6.31 -3.85 14.00
CA THR A 80 -7.32 -3.29 13.09
C THR A 80 -7.55 -1.81 13.42
N GLY A 81 -7.59 -0.96 12.40
CA GLY A 81 -7.84 0.47 12.58
C GLY A 81 -7.76 1.28 11.28
N ASP A 82 -7.91 2.59 11.44
CA ASP A 82 -7.85 3.57 10.37
C ASP A 82 -6.42 4.15 10.27
N ALA A 83 -5.86 4.19 9.06
CA ALA A 83 -4.53 4.74 8.80
C ALA A 83 -4.42 6.23 9.13
N ASP A 84 -5.56 6.95 9.16
CA ASP A 84 -5.62 8.35 9.57
C ASP A 84 -5.48 8.57 11.10
N ALA A 85 -5.50 7.49 11.90
CA ALA A 85 -5.42 7.55 13.37
C ALA A 85 -4.76 6.29 13.93
N LEU A 86 -3.44 6.15 13.77
CA LEU A 86 -2.69 4.98 14.24
C LEU A 86 -2.68 4.88 15.77
N PRO A 87 -3.12 3.76 16.37
CA PRO A 87 -3.26 3.61 17.82
C PRO A 87 -1.92 3.30 18.51
N PHE A 88 -0.85 3.95 18.07
CA PHE A 88 0.51 3.75 18.57
C PHE A 88 1.10 5.05 19.08
N GLU A 89 2.04 4.94 20.00
CA GLU A 89 2.77 6.10 20.54
C GLU A 89 3.75 6.67 19.50
N ASP A 90 4.11 7.96 19.69
CA ASP A 90 5.12 8.62 18.86
C ASP A 90 6.46 7.87 18.95
N GLY A 91 7.10 7.63 17.80
CA GLY A 91 8.41 7.00 17.76
C GLY A 91 8.44 5.54 18.22
N SER A 92 7.32 4.82 18.13
CA SER A 92 7.21 3.43 18.58
C SER A 92 7.73 2.38 17.59
N PHE A 93 8.06 2.78 16.35
CA PHE A 93 8.55 1.89 15.31
C PHE A 93 9.83 2.39 14.64
N ASP A 94 10.71 1.49 14.28
CA ASP A 94 11.98 1.78 13.61
C ASP A 94 11.85 1.61 12.08
N ILE A 95 10.89 0.80 11.64
CA ILE A 95 10.48 0.62 10.23
C ILE A 95 8.97 0.82 10.14
N VAL A 96 8.54 1.67 9.20
CA VAL A 96 7.13 1.80 8.80
C VAL A 96 7.05 1.56 7.30
N THR A 97 6.11 0.70 6.87
CA THR A 97 5.87 0.41 5.45
C THR A 97 4.43 0.73 5.07
N CYS A 98 4.23 1.10 3.80
CA CYS A 98 2.91 1.18 3.18
C CYS A 98 3.07 0.82 1.70
N VAL A 99 2.46 -0.29 1.26
CA VAL A 99 2.73 -0.88 -0.05
C VAL A 99 1.46 -1.11 -0.84
N HIS A 100 1.34 -0.46 -2.02
CA HIS A 100 0.18 -0.52 -2.92
C HIS A 100 -1.15 -0.25 -2.23
N SER A 101 -1.18 0.79 -1.37
CA SER A 101 -2.35 1.08 -0.53
C SER A 101 -2.67 2.57 -0.41
N LEU A 102 -1.70 3.48 -0.58
CA LEU A 102 -1.95 4.92 -0.43
C LEU A 102 -3.00 5.45 -1.42
N HIS A 103 -3.06 4.88 -2.62
CA HIS A 103 -4.07 5.24 -3.61
C HIS A 103 -5.50 4.85 -3.20
N HIS A 104 -5.66 4.05 -2.15
CA HIS A 104 -6.93 3.72 -1.54
C HIS A 104 -7.26 4.55 -0.29
N VAL A 105 -6.26 5.20 0.30
CA VAL A 105 -6.44 5.99 1.52
C VAL A 105 -7.14 7.31 1.18
N PRO A 106 -8.28 7.65 1.82
CA PRO A 106 -9.02 8.89 1.51
C PRO A 106 -8.21 10.17 1.78
N HIS A 107 -7.37 10.15 2.82
CA HIS A 107 -6.55 11.29 3.26
C HIS A 107 -5.07 10.89 3.37
N PRO A 108 -4.36 10.68 2.23
CA PRO A 108 -2.97 10.21 2.24
C PRO A 108 -2.02 11.14 3.00
N GLU A 109 -2.33 12.45 3.06
CA GLU A 109 -1.59 13.42 3.85
C GLU A 109 -1.68 13.15 5.36
N THR A 110 -2.87 12.76 5.86
CA THR A 110 -3.07 12.44 7.29
C THR A 110 -2.41 11.10 7.62
N ALA A 111 -2.61 10.10 6.79
CA ALA A 111 -2.00 8.77 6.99
C ALA A 111 -0.46 8.85 6.97
N LEU A 112 0.14 9.61 6.04
CA LEU A 112 1.59 9.82 5.99
C LEU A 112 2.10 10.61 7.20
N ALA A 113 1.32 11.57 7.71
CA ALA A 113 1.66 12.30 8.96
C ALA A 113 1.66 11.35 10.16
N GLU A 114 0.69 10.44 10.26
CA GLU A 114 0.61 9.43 11.31
C GLU A 114 1.77 8.42 11.20
N MET A 115 2.08 7.93 9.98
CA MET A 115 3.25 7.08 9.75
C MET A 115 4.55 7.78 10.18
N ALA A 116 4.70 9.07 9.85
CA ALA A 116 5.84 9.85 10.31
C ALA A 116 5.85 10.02 11.83
N ARG A 117 4.70 10.25 12.48
CA ARG A 117 4.59 10.40 13.93
C ARG A 117 5.06 9.17 14.69
N VAL A 118 4.61 7.99 14.26
CA VAL A 118 4.93 6.72 14.94
C VAL A 118 6.35 6.22 14.62
N LEU A 119 7.04 6.82 13.63
CA LEU A 119 8.41 6.47 13.27
C LEU A 119 9.40 7.06 14.27
N ALA A 120 10.31 6.23 14.79
CA ALA A 120 11.36 6.62 15.72
C ALA A 120 12.41 7.54 15.06
N PRO A 121 13.15 8.35 15.84
CA PRO A 121 14.31 9.04 15.32
C PRO A 121 15.34 8.06 14.72
N GLY A 122 15.78 8.32 13.49
CA GLY A 122 16.66 7.42 12.73
C GLY A 122 15.93 6.27 12.04
N GLY A 123 14.61 6.19 12.21
CA GLY A 123 13.78 5.18 11.56
C GLY A 123 13.58 5.40 10.06
N ARG A 124 13.01 4.42 9.39
CA ARG A 124 12.83 4.37 7.93
C ARG A 124 11.36 4.17 7.57
N LEU A 125 10.80 5.09 6.77
CA LEU A 125 9.51 4.92 6.11
C LEU A 125 9.77 4.43 4.69
N VAL A 126 9.18 3.30 4.32
CA VAL A 126 9.22 2.75 2.96
C VAL A 126 7.82 2.74 2.37
N VAL A 127 7.65 3.48 1.30
CA VAL A 127 6.39 3.56 0.55
C VAL A 127 6.60 3.00 -0.85
N GLN A 128 5.70 2.13 -1.30
CA GLN A 128 5.65 1.69 -2.69
C GLN A 128 4.22 1.83 -3.19
N ASP A 129 4.04 2.48 -4.34
CA ASP A 129 2.72 2.59 -4.96
C ASP A 129 2.84 2.87 -6.47
N TYR A 130 1.71 2.91 -7.15
CA TYR A 130 1.63 3.38 -8.52
C TYR A 130 1.65 4.90 -8.57
N LEU A 131 2.28 5.46 -9.61
CA LEU A 131 2.25 6.90 -9.87
C LEU A 131 1.21 7.25 -10.93
N ALA A 132 0.61 8.39 -10.75
CA ALA A 132 -0.22 9.02 -11.76
C ALA A 132 0.61 9.35 -13.01
N ASP A 133 -0.02 9.23 -14.18
CA ASP A 133 0.58 9.68 -15.43
C ASP A 133 1.02 11.15 -15.32
N PRO A 134 2.18 11.53 -15.86
CA PRO A 134 2.63 12.93 -15.91
C PRO A 134 1.64 13.87 -16.62
N ASP A 135 0.89 13.36 -17.59
CA ASP A 135 -0.20 14.11 -18.24
C ASP A 135 -1.43 14.13 -17.32
N PRO A 136 -1.89 15.32 -16.89
CA PRO A 136 -3.02 15.43 -15.97
C PRO A 136 -4.35 14.94 -16.56
N GLU A 137 -4.51 14.89 -17.87
CA GLU A 137 -5.71 14.38 -18.52
C GLU A 137 -5.73 12.85 -18.46
N GLN A 138 -4.64 12.21 -18.84
CA GLN A 138 -4.47 10.77 -18.74
C GLN A 138 -4.57 10.28 -17.27
N ALA A 139 -3.97 11.01 -16.33
CA ALA A 139 -4.09 10.71 -14.91
C ALA A 139 -5.54 10.70 -14.43
N ARG A 140 -6.36 11.69 -14.85
CA ARG A 140 -7.79 11.73 -14.49
C ARG A 140 -8.59 10.61 -15.13
N GLU A 141 -8.34 10.34 -16.41
CA GLU A 141 -8.99 9.22 -17.13
C GLU A 141 -8.69 7.89 -16.45
N TRP A 142 -7.43 7.69 -16.05
CA TRP A 142 -7.05 6.46 -15.34
C TRP A 142 -7.70 6.36 -13.96
N ASP A 143 -7.74 7.44 -13.18
CA ASP A 143 -8.44 7.47 -11.90
C ASP A 143 -9.95 7.18 -12.04
N GLU A 144 -10.59 7.58 -13.15
CA GLU A 144 -11.98 7.25 -13.44
C GLU A 144 -12.17 5.75 -13.75
N ILE A 145 -11.24 5.16 -14.51
CA ILE A 145 -11.22 3.71 -14.79
C ILE A 145 -11.02 2.92 -13.48
N GLU A 146 -10.07 3.35 -12.65
CA GLU A 146 -9.82 2.72 -11.34
C GLU A 146 -11.04 2.80 -10.42
N ARG A 147 -11.74 3.94 -10.34
CA ARG A 147 -12.96 4.07 -9.52
C ARG A 147 -14.11 3.24 -10.05
N LEU A 148 -14.19 3.02 -11.36
CA LEU A 148 -15.18 2.11 -11.93
C LEU A 148 -14.90 0.67 -11.53
N ARG A 149 -13.62 0.26 -11.51
CA ARG A 149 -13.16 -1.04 -11.07
C ARG A 149 -13.29 -1.23 -9.56
N ASP A 150 -12.83 -0.25 -8.82
CA ASP A 150 -12.79 -0.23 -7.37
C ASP A 150 -13.34 1.09 -6.83
N PRO A 151 -14.61 1.13 -6.38
CA PRO A 151 -15.23 2.37 -5.89
C PRO A 151 -14.52 3.04 -4.70
N GLY A 152 -13.61 2.33 -4.04
CA GLY A 152 -12.81 2.90 -2.97
C GLY A 152 -11.47 3.44 -3.43
N HIS A 153 -11.17 3.43 -4.74
CA HIS A 153 -10.01 4.11 -5.26
C HIS A 153 -10.12 5.63 -5.02
N GLY A 154 -9.14 6.20 -4.37
CA GLY A 154 -9.01 7.64 -4.20
C GLY A 154 -8.41 8.29 -5.44
N ARG A 155 -7.09 8.26 -5.53
CA ARG A 155 -6.31 8.70 -6.69
C ARG A 155 -4.90 8.16 -6.62
N LEU A 156 -4.24 8.06 -7.77
CA LEU A 156 -2.81 7.85 -7.81
C LEU A 156 -2.06 9.12 -7.37
N LEU A 157 -0.95 8.94 -6.65
CA LEU A 157 -0.10 10.04 -6.23
C LEU A 157 0.87 10.44 -7.35
N ARG A 158 1.22 11.72 -7.39
CA ARG A 158 2.17 12.23 -8.37
C ARG A 158 3.61 12.03 -7.89
N ARG A 159 4.53 12.00 -8.84
CA ARG A 159 5.96 11.99 -8.56
C ARG A 159 6.34 13.11 -7.57
N GLY A 160 7.11 12.77 -6.53
CA GLY A 160 7.56 13.70 -5.50
C GLY A 160 6.49 14.14 -4.50
N GLU A 161 5.23 13.74 -4.67
CA GLU A 161 4.16 14.14 -3.76
C GLU A 161 4.34 13.55 -2.36
N VAL A 162 4.70 12.26 -2.25
CA VAL A 162 4.98 11.64 -0.95
C VAL A 162 6.09 12.38 -0.22
N ALA A 163 7.19 12.72 -0.91
CA ALA A 163 8.29 13.50 -0.33
C ALA A 163 7.83 14.88 0.17
N GLY A 164 6.96 15.54 -0.60
CA GLY A 164 6.35 16.81 -0.20
C GLY A 164 5.47 16.69 1.05
N LEU A 165 4.76 15.59 1.19
CA LEU A 165 3.86 15.34 2.32
C LEU A 165 4.62 14.95 3.60
N VAL A 166 5.69 14.15 3.51
CA VAL A 166 6.44 13.70 4.69
C VAL A 166 7.54 14.67 5.12
N GLY A 167 8.01 15.54 4.22
CA GLY A 167 9.05 16.53 4.50
C GLY A 167 8.75 17.44 5.69
N PRO A 168 7.55 18.04 5.82
CA PRO A 168 7.16 18.84 6.99
C PRO A 168 7.22 18.09 8.32
N HIS A 169 7.19 16.76 8.31
CA HIS A 169 7.28 15.88 9.49
C HIS A 169 8.72 15.42 9.78
N GLY A 170 9.71 16.03 9.11
CA GLY A 170 11.13 15.80 9.36
C GLY A 170 11.72 14.58 8.65
N LEU A 171 11.04 14.05 7.63
CA LEU A 171 11.56 12.97 6.79
C LEU A 171 12.17 13.54 5.51
N ALA A 172 13.31 12.99 5.11
CA ALA A 172 13.96 13.29 3.84
C ALA A 172 14.09 12.03 2.98
N VAL A 173 14.04 12.21 1.66
CA VAL A 173 14.30 11.12 0.71
C VAL A 173 15.71 10.59 0.94
N ASP A 174 15.84 9.30 1.23
CA ASP A 174 17.09 8.56 1.36
C ASP A 174 17.43 7.82 0.07
N ASP A 175 16.41 7.21 -0.53
CA ASP A 175 16.53 6.47 -1.79
C ASP A 175 15.17 6.41 -2.50
N GLU A 176 15.16 6.38 -3.82
CA GLU A 176 13.96 6.17 -4.61
C GLU A 176 14.24 5.45 -5.93
N THR A 177 13.28 4.67 -6.40
CA THR A 177 13.34 3.97 -7.67
C THR A 177 11.98 3.95 -8.35
N GLU A 178 12.00 3.83 -9.66
CA GLU A 178 10.81 3.79 -10.49
C GLU A 178 10.98 2.75 -11.59
N TRP A 179 9.93 2.03 -11.91
CA TRP A 179 9.91 1.06 -13.01
C TRP A 179 8.51 0.99 -13.61
N THR A 180 8.37 0.30 -14.72
CA THR A 180 7.09 0.06 -15.36
C THR A 180 6.71 -1.40 -15.21
N SER A 181 5.49 -1.68 -14.76
CA SER A 181 4.93 -3.03 -14.72
C SER A 181 3.89 -3.22 -15.83
N ASP A 182 3.96 -4.40 -16.47
CA ASP A 182 3.02 -4.81 -17.50
C ASP A 182 1.86 -5.59 -16.89
N TRP A 183 0.65 -5.15 -17.14
CA TRP A 183 -0.57 -5.77 -16.64
C TRP A 183 -1.38 -6.43 -17.77
N ASP A 184 -1.88 -7.63 -17.49
CA ASP A 184 -2.96 -8.24 -18.26
C ASP A 184 -4.29 -7.60 -17.83
N ALA A 185 -5.02 -7.00 -18.79
CA ALA A 185 -6.24 -6.25 -18.49
C ALA A 185 -7.34 -7.14 -17.90
N GLY A 186 -7.51 -8.35 -18.42
CA GLY A 186 -8.51 -9.30 -17.93
C GLY A 186 -8.24 -9.71 -16.48
N ARG A 187 -6.98 -10.04 -16.16
CA ARG A 187 -6.55 -10.35 -14.79
C ARG A 187 -6.79 -9.16 -13.87
N TRP A 188 -6.35 -7.95 -14.25
CA TRP A 188 -6.48 -6.74 -13.46
C TRP A 188 -7.95 -6.39 -13.15
N ILE A 189 -8.83 -6.45 -14.19
CA ILE A 189 -10.27 -6.26 -14.02
C ILE A 189 -10.83 -7.29 -13.03
N SER A 190 -10.48 -8.56 -13.22
CA SER A 190 -11.03 -9.66 -12.42
C SER A 190 -10.66 -9.59 -10.93
N MET A 191 -9.59 -8.90 -10.57
CA MET A 191 -9.15 -8.76 -9.17
C MET A 191 -10.18 -8.04 -8.28
N ALA A 192 -10.96 -7.13 -8.84
CA ALA A 192 -12.00 -6.40 -8.11
C ALA A 192 -13.37 -7.10 -8.13
N GLU A 193 -13.50 -8.23 -8.83
CA GLU A 193 -14.75 -8.99 -8.97
C GLU A 193 -15.95 -8.13 -9.41
N PRO A 194 -15.82 -7.30 -10.46
CA PRO A 194 -16.92 -6.49 -10.95
C PRO A 194 -18.01 -7.36 -11.55
N ASP A 195 -19.22 -6.84 -11.68
CA ASP A 195 -20.26 -7.48 -12.47
C ASP A 195 -19.88 -7.52 -13.96
N GLU A 196 -20.60 -8.34 -14.74
CA GLU A 196 -20.29 -8.57 -16.16
C GLU A 196 -20.36 -7.27 -16.99
N ALA A 197 -21.32 -6.39 -16.70
CA ALA A 197 -21.47 -5.13 -17.41
C ALA A 197 -20.30 -4.17 -17.12
N THR A 198 -19.89 -4.07 -15.85
CA THR A 198 -18.75 -3.29 -15.42
C THR A 198 -17.45 -3.86 -16.00
N ALA A 199 -17.27 -5.18 -15.99
CA ALA A 199 -16.09 -5.83 -16.58
C ALA A 199 -15.98 -5.55 -18.08
N ALA A 200 -17.08 -5.64 -18.82
CA ALA A 200 -17.14 -5.33 -20.25
C ALA A 200 -16.80 -3.85 -20.52
N ARG A 201 -17.34 -2.94 -19.70
CA ARG A 201 -17.05 -1.51 -19.82
C ARG A 201 -15.60 -1.17 -19.53
N LEU A 202 -14.99 -1.79 -18.54
CA LEU A 202 -13.56 -1.64 -18.21
C LEU A 202 -12.68 -2.13 -19.38
N ALA A 203 -12.99 -3.29 -19.95
CA ALA A 203 -12.25 -3.82 -21.10
C ALA A 203 -12.34 -2.87 -22.31
N GLU A 204 -13.49 -2.25 -22.56
CA GLU A 204 -13.68 -1.25 -23.62
C GLU A 204 -12.83 0.00 -23.36
N LEU A 205 -12.84 0.53 -22.12
CA LEU A 205 -12.11 1.74 -21.73
C LEU A 205 -10.60 1.54 -21.81
N ILE A 206 -10.09 0.40 -21.34
CA ILE A 206 -8.65 0.07 -21.44
C ILE A 206 -8.24 -0.12 -22.90
N GLY A 207 -9.13 -0.68 -23.74
CA GLY A 207 -8.94 -0.77 -25.20
C GLY A 207 -7.81 -1.69 -25.67
N SER A 208 -7.18 -2.44 -24.76
CA SER A 208 -6.08 -3.35 -25.05
C SER A 208 -6.07 -4.54 -24.10
N GLU A 209 -5.43 -5.66 -24.52
CA GLU A 209 -5.24 -6.83 -23.66
C GLU A 209 -4.19 -6.57 -22.55
N ARG A 210 -3.29 -5.64 -22.75
CA ARG A 210 -2.21 -5.29 -21.82
C ARG A 210 -2.05 -3.78 -21.72
N PHE A 211 -1.68 -3.32 -20.53
CA PHE A 211 -1.36 -1.91 -20.25
C PHE A 211 -0.20 -1.82 -19.26
N GLN A 212 0.33 -0.63 -19.07
CA GLN A 212 1.46 -0.38 -18.20
C GLN A 212 1.08 0.57 -17.08
N LEU A 213 1.58 0.30 -15.87
CA LEU A 213 1.55 1.22 -14.74
C LEU A 213 2.97 1.62 -14.38
N ILE A 214 3.12 2.84 -13.92
CA ILE A 214 4.37 3.35 -13.38
C ILE A 214 4.39 3.01 -11.89
N ASP A 215 5.25 2.09 -11.51
CA ASP A 215 5.53 1.78 -10.11
C ASP A 215 6.61 2.72 -9.58
N TRP A 216 6.51 3.02 -8.31
CA TRP A 216 7.49 3.82 -7.60
C TRP A 216 7.68 3.29 -6.18
N ARG A 217 8.90 3.38 -5.70
CA ARG A 217 9.25 3.08 -4.30
C ARG A 217 10.17 4.15 -3.78
N GLY A 218 9.87 4.67 -2.59
CA GLY A 218 10.70 5.61 -1.88
C GLY A 218 11.00 5.16 -0.46
N ARG A 219 12.24 5.38 -0.03
CA ARG A 219 12.65 5.27 1.36
C ARG A 219 12.96 6.65 1.89
N PHE A 220 12.40 6.95 3.06
CA PHE A 220 12.57 8.21 3.76
C PHE A 220 13.18 7.95 5.13
N LYS A 221 14.12 8.79 5.54
CA LYS A 221 14.74 8.76 6.87
C LYS A 221 14.33 9.98 7.68
N ARG A 222 14.12 9.72 8.98
CA ARG A 222 13.81 10.74 9.98
C ARG A 222 15.09 11.30 10.60
#